data_1c21f507906d806912c4c7643bed4b6d
#
_entry.id   1c21f507906d806912c4c7643bed4b6d
#
_cell.length_a   1.000
_cell.length_b   1.000
_cell.length_c   1.000
_cell.angle_alpha   90.00
_cell.angle_beta   90.00
_cell.angle_gamma   90.00
#
_symmetry.space_group_name_H-M   'P 1'
#
loop_
_entity.id
_entity.type
_entity.pdbx_description
1 polymer ?
#
loop_
_entity_poly.entity_id
_entity_poly.type
_entity_poly.pdbx_seq_one_letter_code
_entity_poly.pdbx_strand_id
1 'polypeptide(L)'
;LPSMDSKPEARMAFLLLYWTGMRIGELLALTYEDIDLEKRCITINKSYQRLNGKDMITPPKTPKSNRQISIPPFLAEELKEYCSMLYGITANERMFRFTKSFMEHEMVRGIKETGVRRIRLHDLRHSHASLLVEMGFQPLAIAERLGHEKIETTLNTYSHLYPNKQAELAEKLEIANGEE
;
A
#
# COMPACT_ATOMS: atom_id res chain seq x y z
N LEU A 1 1.01 -7.47 14.42
CA LEU A 1 1.33 -6.18 15.08
C LEU A 1 0.89 -6.15 16.57
N PRO A 2 1.23 -7.17 17.39
CA PRO A 2 0.75 -7.23 18.80
C PRO A 2 1.13 -6.00 19.62
N SER A 3 2.31 -5.41 19.38
CA SER A 3 2.75 -4.19 20.06
C SER A 3 1.91 -2.94 19.77
N MET A 4 0.93 -3.03 18.88
CA MET A 4 0.05 -1.92 18.45
C MET A 4 -1.43 -2.14 18.78
N ASP A 5 -1.78 -3.20 19.52
CA ASP A 5 -3.16 -3.49 19.88
C ASP A 5 -3.82 -2.39 20.74
N SER A 6 -3.02 -1.65 21.49
CA SER A 6 -3.49 -0.48 22.26
C SER A 6 -3.67 0.80 21.41
N LYS A 7 -3.34 0.76 20.10
CA LYS A 7 -3.39 1.90 19.16
C LYS A 7 -4.01 1.47 17.84
N PRO A 8 -5.32 1.23 17.80
CA PRO A 8 -6.00 0.67 16.63
C PRO A 8 -5.81 1.52 15.37
N GLU A 9 -5.73 2.85 15.50
CA GLU A 9 -5.47 3.74 14.37
C GLU A 9 -4.07 3.55 13.76
N ALA A 10 -3.03 3.35 14.55
CA ALA A 10 -1.69 3.09 14.06
C ALA A 10 -1.59 1.68 13.45
N ARG A 11 -2.20 0.68 14.10
CA ARG A 11 -2.27 -0.69 13.63
C ARG A 11 -2.92 -0.76 12.25
N MET A 12 -4.12 -0.15 12.09
CA MET A 12 -4.84 -0.13 10.82
C MET A 12 -4.05 0.61 9.74
N ALA A 13 -3.42 1.73 10.08
CA ALA A 13 -2.59 2.49 9.15
C ALA A 13 -1.40 1.65 8.62
N PHE A 14 -0.69 0.91 9.47
CA PHE A 14 0.39 0.02 9.05
C PHE A 14 -0.09 -1.15 8.20
N LEU A 15 -1.25 -1.75 8.53
CA LEU A 15 -1.86 -2.80 7.70
C LEU A 15 -2.17 -2.29 6.30
N LEU A 16 -2.81 -1.12 6.20
CA LEU A 16 -3.12 -0.52 4.90
C LEU A 16 -1.85 -0.19 4.10
N LEU A 17 -0.86 0.44 4.71
CA LEU A 17 0.41 0.76 4.04
C LEU A 17 1.11 -0.49 3.48
N TYR A 18 1.16 -1.56 4.27
CA TYR A 18 1.82 -2.80 3.86
C TYR A 18 1.03 -3.56 2.80
N TRP A 19 -0.28 -3.79 3.02
CA TRP A 19 -1.08 -4.66 2.16
C TRP A 19 -1.61 -3.99 0.88
N THR A 20 -1.56 -2.67 0.79
CA THR A 20 -1.98 -1.93 -0.41
C THR A 20 -0.85 -1.27 -1.17
N GLY A 21 0.27 -1.03 -0.49
CA GLY A 21 1.40 -0.29 -1.05
C GLY A 21 1.10 1.20 -1.31
N MET A 22 0.01 1.75 -0.76
CA MET A 22 -0.29 3.18 -0.92
C MET A 22 0.76 4.07 -0.26
N ARG A 23 0.86 5.31 -0.70
CA ARG A 23 1.75 6.31 -0.09
C ARG A 23 1.18 6.80 1.23
N ILE A 24 2.04 7.19 2.18
CA ILE A 24 1.59 7.74 3.48
C ILE A 24 0.64 8.94 3.30
N GLY A 25 0.88 9.83 2.33
CA GLY A 25 -0.02 10.95 2.07
C GLY A 25 -1.38 10.51 1.52
N GLU A 26 -1.44 9.44 0.75
CA GLU A 26 -2.68 8.84 0.26
C GLU A 26 -3.47 8.23 1.43
N LEU A 27 -2.82 7.47 2.32
CA LEU A 27 -3.42 6.95 3.54
C LEU A 27 -4.02 8.06 4.41
N LEU A 28 -3.23 9.10 4.69
CA LEU A 28 -3.65 10.20 5.56
C LEU A 28 -4.79 11.06 4.97
N ALA A 29 -5.05 10.92 3.66
CA ALA A 29 -6.16 11.59 2.98
C ALA A 29 -7.44 10.75 2.93
N LEU A 30 -7.39 9.45 3.27
CA LEU A 30 -8.55 8.55 3.17
C LEU A 30 -9.74 9.04 4.00
N THR A 31 -10.92 8.94 3.39
CA THR A 31 -12.23 9.19 3.99
C THR A 31 -13.11 7.94 3.83
N TYR A 32 -14.27 7.89 4.47
CA TYR A 32 -15.21 6.78 4.29
C TYR A 32 -15.69 6.63 2.84
N GLU A 33 -15.85 7.74 2.12
CA GLU A 33 -16.28 7.75 0.71
C GLU A 33 -15.30 7.05 -0.23
N ASP A 34 -14.03 6.90 0.19
CA ASP A 34 -13.01 6.20 -0.60
C ASP A 34 -13.06 4.68 -0.46
N ILE A 35 -13.87 4.15 0.47
CA ILE A 35 -13.89 2.74 0.84
C ILE A 35 -15.20 2.08 0.41
N ASP A 36 -15.10 1.09 -0.43
CA ASP A 36 -16.21 0.19 -0.80
C ASP A 36 -15.93 -1.20 -0.21
N LEU A 37 -16.51 -1.49 0.95
CA LEU A 37 -16.33 -2.77 1.64
C LEU A 37 -17.02 -3.92 0.92
N GLU A 38 -18.12 -3.67 0.18
CA GLU A 38 -18.82 -4.70 -0.58
C GLU A 38 -17.98 -5.17 -1.77
N LYS A 39 -17.41 -4.23 -2.53
CA LYS A 39 -16.47 -4.52 -3.61
C LYS A 39 -15.06 -4.79 -3.13
N ARG A 40 -14.79 -4.60 -1.84
CA ARG A 40 -13.45 -4.72 -1.24
C ARG A 40 -12.41 -3.93 -1.99
N CYS A 41 -12.67 -2.65 -2.19
CA CYS A 41 -11.74 -1.75 -2.86
C CYS A 41 -11.62 -0.40 -2.15
N ILE A 42 -10.46 0.23 -2.33
CA ILE A 42 -10.14 1.56 -1.85
C ILE A 42 -9.80 2.44 -3.04
N THR A 43 -10.46 3.58 -3.15
CA THR A 43 -10.20 4.59 -4.18
C THR A 43 -9.13 5.57 -3.71
N ILE A 44 -8.07 5.70 -4.47
CA ILE A 44 -7.00 6.66 -4.24
C ILE A 44 -7.16 7.81 -5.23
N ASN A 45 -7.62 8.95 -4.75
CA ASN A 45 -7.92 10.14 -5.57
C ASN A 45 -7.40 11.44 -4.95
N LYS A 46 -6.73 11.39 -3.80
CA LYS A 46 -6.21 12.54 -3.06
C LYS A 46 -5.00 12.19 -2.22
N SER A 47 -4.27 13.20 -1.81
CA SER A 47 -3.11 13.07 -0.93
C SER A 47 -3.07 14.19 0.09
N TYR A 48 -2.78 13.86 1.34
CA TYR A 48 -2.58 14.80 2.42
C TYR A 48 -1.10 15.16 2.58
N GLN A 49 -0.85 16.42 2.82
CA GLN A 49 0.45 16.94 3.26
C GLN A 49 0.25 18.07 4.26
N ARG A 50 1.22 18.28 5.13
CA ARG A 50 1.24 19.41 6.06
C ARG A 50 2.37 20.34 5.69
N LEU A 51 2.03 21.56 5.26
CA LEU A 51 2.98 22.59 4.83
C LEU A 51 2.82 23.81 5.72
N ASN A 52 3.91 24.29 6.30
CA ASN A 52 3.93 25.48 7.15
C ASN A 52 2.85 25.43 8.26
N GLY A 53 2.68 24.25 8.88
CA GLY A 53 1.68 24.02 9.94
C GLY A 53 0.23 23.90 9.47
N LYS A 54 -0.07 24.06 8.17
CA LYS A 54 -1.40 23.93 7.59
C LYS A 54 -1.59 22.59 6.93
N ASP A 55 -2.72 21.97 7.18
CA ASP A 55 -3.14 20.73 6.54
C ASP A 55 -3.68 21.02 5.14
N MET A 56 -3.18 20.30 4.14
CA MET A 56 -3.58 20.44 2.75
C MET A 56 -3.91 19.07 2.16
N ILE A 57 -5.07 18.99 1.52
CA ILE A 57 -5.45 17.86 0.69
C ILE A 57 -5.36 18.32 -0.77
N THR A 58 -4.61 17.59 -1.56
CA THR A 58 -4.39 17.88 -2.98
C THR A 58 -4.80 16.70 -3.84
N PRO A 59 -5.25 16.93 -5.07
CA PRO A 59 -5.40 15.84 -6.03
C PRO A 59 -4.03 15.18 -6.28
N PRO A 60 -4.01 13.94 -6.79
CA PRO A 60 -2.77 13.27 -7.16
C PRO A 60 -2.00 14.06 -8.22
N LYS A 61 -0.68 13.94 -8.18
CA LYS A 61 0.21 14.67 -9.11
C LYS A 61 0.06 14.25 -10.58
N THR A 62 -0.38 13.01 -10.81
CA THR A 62 -0.53 12.43 -12.15
C THR A 62 -1.85 11.68 -12.29
N PRO A 63 -2.43 11.58 -13.51
CA PRO A 63 -3.65 10.83 -13.75
C PRO A 63 -3.59 9.37 -13.27
N LYS A 64 -2.48 8.68 -13.49
CA LYS A 64 -2.27 7.28 -13.05
C LYS A 64 -2.20 7.10 -11.54
N SER A 65 -2.02 8.17 -10.79
CA SER A 65 -2.13 8.11 -9.34
C SER A 65 -3.57 7.96 -8.86
N ASN A 66 -4.56 8.36 -9.66
CA ASN A 66 -5.96 7.99 -9.46
C ASN A 66 -6.13 6.51 -9.79
N ARG A 67 -6.49 5.71 -8.79
CA ARG A 67 -6.62 4.27 -8.95
C ARG A 67 -7.53 3.67 -7.91
N GLN A 68 -8.03 2.48 -8.20
CA GLN A 68 -8.68 1.63 -7.21
C GLN A 68 -7.74 0.48 -6.83
N ILE A 69 -7.69 0.18 -5.54
CA ILE A 69 -6.88 -0.90 -4.99
C ILE A 69 -7.82 -1.93 -4.40
N SER A 70 -7.91 -3.11 -5.02
CA SER A 70 -8.61 -4.24 -4.42
C SER A 70 -7.86 -4.74 -3.18
N ILE A 71 -8.60 -5.01 -2.10
CA ILE A 71 -8.06 -5.47 -0.83
C ILE A 71 -8.52 -6.91 -0.53
N PRO A 72 -7.66 -7.72 0.11
CA PRO A 72 -8.04 -9.08 0.47
C PRO A 72 -9.14 -9.08 1.55
N PRO A 73 -9.93 -10.19 1.65
CA PRO A 73 -11.05 -10.28 2.58
C PRO A 73 -10.68 -9.94 4.02
N PHE A 74 -9.58 -10.49 4.54
CA PHE A 74 -9.15 -10.22 5.92
C PHE A 74 -8.90 -8.73 6.18
N LEU A 75 -8.34 -8.00 5.20
CA LEU A 75 -8.07 -6.57 5.35
C LEU A 75 -9.38 -5.76 5.31
N ALA A 76 -10.37 -6.21 4.53
CA ALA A 76 -11.69 -5.60 4.50
C ALA A 76 -12.41 -5.76 5.86
N GLU A 77 -12.30 -6.92 6.52
CA GLU A 77 -12.87 -7.15 7.86
C GLU A 77 -12.16 -6.30 8.93
N GLU A 78 -10.83 -6.25 8.94
CA GLU A 78 -10.05 -5.38 9.82
C GLU A 78 -10.43 -3.90 9.64
N LEU A 79 -10.62 -3.48 8.38
CA LEU A 79 -11.02 -2.11 8.05
C LEU A 79 -12.45 -1.81 8.48
N LYS A 80 -13.37 -2.77 8.34
CA LYS A 80 -14.75 -2.68 8.80
C LYS A 80 -14.81 -2.53 10.33
N GLU A 81 -14.04 -3.34 11.05
CA GLU A 81 -13.93 -3.23 12.50
C GLU A 81 -13.39 -1.86 12.92
N TYR A 82 -12.30 -1.40 12.30
CA TYR A 82 -11.75 -0.09 12.55
C TYR A 82 -12.76 1.04 12.28
N CYS A 83 -13.49 0.98 11.16
CA CYS A 83 -14.54 1.94 10.84
C CYS A 83 -15.63 1.99 11.91
N SER A 84 -15.99 0.85 12.52
CA SER A 84 -17.00 0.80 13.58
C SER A 84 -16.57 1.50 14.89
N MET A 85 -15.26 1.66 15.08
CA MET A 85 -14.68 2.36 16.24
C MET A 85 -14.63 3.88 16.05
N LEU A 86 -14.84 4.38 14.83
CA LEU A 86 -14.76 5.81 14.53
C LEU A 86 -16.08 6.53 14.78
N TYR A 87 -16.22 7.17 15.91
CA TYR A 87 -17.42 7.93 16.26
C TYR A 87 -17.34 9.39 15.82
N GLY A 88 -18.45 9.95 15.32
CA GLY A 88 -18.59 11.38 15.03
C GLY A 88 -17.74 11.86 13.85
N ILE A 89 -17.32 10.94 12.96
CA ILE A 89 -16.63 11.27 11.70
C ILE A 89 -17.66 11.29 10.58
N THR A 90 -17.72 12.39 9.83
CA THR A 90 -18.55 12.48 8.63
C THR A 90 -17.91 11.77 7.44
N ALA A 91 -18.70 11.43 6.43
CA ALA A 91 -18.26 10.61 5.30
C ALA A 91 -17.03 11.20 4.55
N ASN A 92 -16.92 12.52 4.51
CA ASN A 92 -15.86 13.26 3.83
C ASN A 92 -14.69 13.68 4.74
N GLU A 93 -14.74 13.36 6.03
CA GLU A 93 -13.62 13.64 6.94
C GLU A 93 -12.56 12.55 6.90
N ARG A 94 -11.31 12.95 7.15
CA ARG A 94 -10.17 12.01 7.18
C ARG A 94 -10.35 10.98 8.30
N MET A 95 -10.21 9.71 7.96
CA MET A 95 -10.24 8.60 8.92
C MET A 95 -9.03 8.61 9.85
N PHE A 96 -7.87 9.04 9.32
CA PHE A 96 -6.60 9.12 10.06
C PHE A 96 -6.29 10.59 10.36
N ARG A 97 -6.66 11.05 11.56
CA ARG A 97 -6.53 12.47 11.97
C ARG A 97 -5.14 12.83 12.49
N PHE A 98 -4.19 11.94 12.43
CA PHE A 98 -2.79 12.17 12.79
C PHE A 98 -1.92 12.58 11.59
N THR A 99 -0.64 12.85 11.85
CA THR A 99 0.34 13.27 10.85
C THR A 99 1.33 12.15 10.51
N LYS A 100 2.12 12.35 9.45
CA LYS A 100 3.21 11.46 9.10
C LYS A 100 4.21 11.28 10.27
N SER A 101 4.49 12.34 11.02
CA SER A 101 5.41 12.28 12.18
C SER A 101 4.92 11.33 13.26
N PHE A 102 3.61 11.27 13.53
CA PHE A 102 3.03 10.28 14.44
C PHE A 102 3.37 8.86 13.99
N MET A 103 3.15 8.55 12.71
CA MET A 103 3.46 7.21 12.17
C MET A 103 4.95 6.88 12.22
N GLU A 104 5.82 7.87 12.02
CA GLU A 104 7.27 7.70 12.14
C GLU A 104 7.67 7.37 13.60
N HIS A 105 7.07 8.03 14.58
CA HIS A 105 7.27 7.72 16.00
C HIS A 105 6.76 6.32 16.36
N GLU A 106 5.56 5.94 15.89
CA GLU A 106 5.02 4.59 16.14
C GLU A 106 5.86 3.50 15.47
N MET A 107 6.41 3.76 14.28
CA MET A 107 7.36 2.85 13.64
C MET A 107 8.62 2.64 14.49
N VAL A 108 9.21 3.74 14.98
CA VAL A 108 10.40 3.66 15.86
C VAL A 108 10.09 2.92 17.15
N ARG A 109 8.93 3.18 17.76
CA ARG A 109 8.48 2.47 18.97
C ARG A 109 8.34 0.97 18.71
N GLY A 110 7.61 0.58 17.65
CA GLY A 110 7.40 -0.82 17.31
C GLY A 110 8.72 -1.56 17.01
N ILE A 111 9.66 -0.92 16.29
CA ILE A 111 11.00 -1.46 16.04
C ILE A 111 11.75 -1.71 17.35
N LYS A 112 11.70 -0.75 18.28
CA LYS A 112 12.36 -0.88 19.58
C LYS A 112 11.77 -2.01 20.43
N GLU A 113 10.45 -2.16 20.42
CA GLU A 113 9.74 -3.19 21.19
C GLU A 113 9.96 -4.61 20.63
N THR A 114 10.04 -4.74 19.31
CA THR A 114 10.11 -6.04 18.64
C THR A 114 11.52 -6.46 18.26
N GLY A 115 12.49 -5.55 18.28
CA GLY A 115 13.87 -5.83 17.88
C GLY A 115 14.06 -6.05 16.36
N VAL A 116 13.04 -5.81 15.54
CA VAL A 116 13.15 -5.97 14.09
C VAL A 116 14.07 -4.91 13.47
N ARG A 117 14.63 -5.21 12.29
CA ARG A 117 15.48 -4.28 11.55
C ARG A 117 14.77 -2.95 11.31
N ARG A 118 15.48 -1.84 11.49
CA ARG A 118 14.97 -0.50 11.24
C ARG A 118 14.67 -0.31 9.75
N ILE A 119 13.44 0.13 9.47
CA ILE A 119 12.96 0.52 8.14
C ILE A 119 12.25 1.88 8.23
N ARG A 120 12.06 2.54 7.08
CA ARG A 120 11.28 3.77 6.96
C ARG A 120 9.83 3.45 6.60
N LEU A 121 8.91 4.36 6.82
CA LEU A 121 7.50 4.19 6.40
C LEU A 121 7.37 3.88 4.90
N HIS A 122 8.18 4.51 4.06
CA HIS A 122 8.14 4.26 2.61
C HIS A 122 8.60 2.85 2.24
N ASP A 123 9.42 2.23 3.07
CA ASP A 123 9.92 0.88 2.83
C ASP A 123 8.80 -0.18 2.95
N LEU A 124 7.68 0.13 3.63
CA LEU A 124 6.48 -0.74 3.60
C LEU A 124 5.91 -0.89 2.19
N ARG A 125 5.91 0.18 1.41
CA ARG A 125 5.50 0.14 0.00
C ARG A 125 6.50 -0.66 -0.85
N HIS A 126 7.80 -0.54 -0.58
CA HIS A 126 8.81 -1.38 -1.21
C HIS A 126 8.62 -2.85 -0.86
N SER A 127 8.35 -3.15 0.41
CA SER A 127 8.06 -4.52 0.86
C SER A 127 6.82 -5.10 0.18
N HIS A 128 5.75 -4.29 0.02
CA HIS A 128 4.58 -4.71 -0.73
C HIS A 128 4.90 -5.05 -2.19
N ALA A 129 5.66 -4.20 -2.87
CA ALA A 129 6.06 -4.45 -4.25
C ALA A 129 6.94 -5.69 -4.38
N SER A 130 7.91 -5.88 -3.47
CA SER A 130 8.77 -7.07 -3.44
C SER A 130 7.96 -8.35 -3.22
N LEU A 131 6.98 -8.33 -2.32
CA LEU A 131 6.04 -9.44 -2.11
C LEU A 131 5.29 -9.80 -3.40
N LEU A 132 4.79 -8.79 -4.14
CA LEU A 132 4.09 -9.04 -5.40
C LEU A 132 5.02 -9.62 -6.48
N VAL A 133 6.28 -9.19 -6.54
CA VAL A 133 7.30 -9.79 -7.43
C VAL A 133 7.54 -11.25 -7.05
N GLU A 134 7.71 -11.54 -5.76
CA GLU A 134 7.92 -12.91 -5.25
C GLU A 134 6.71 -13.82 -5.55
N MET A 135 5.49 -13.27 -5.48
CA MET A 135 4.27 -13.96 -5.89
C MET A 135 4.12 -14.13 -7.42
N GLY A 136 5.06 -13.63 -8.22
CA GLY A 136 5.09 -13.79 -9.67
C GLY A 136 4.25 -12.81 -10.47
N PHE A 137 3.75 -11.73 -9.86
CA PHE A 137 2.98 -10.72 -10.58
C PHE A 137 3.84 -9.95 -11.59
N GLN A 138 3.23 -9.63 -12.73
CA GLN A 138 3.88 -8.88 -13.80
C GLN A 138 4.18 -7.43 -13.38
N PRO A 139 5.30 -6.83 -13.85
CA PRO A 139 5.67 -5.46 -13.52
C PRO A 139 4.60 -4.42 -13.82
N LEU A 140 3.81 -4.64 -14.87
CA LEU A 140 2.71 -3.73 -15.24
C LEU A 140 1.62 -3.73 -14.17
N ALA A 141 1.18 -4.88 -13.70
CA ALA A 141 0.16 -4.99 -12.65
C ALA A 141 0.63 -4.34 -11.33
N ILE A 142 1.93 -4.49 -11.00
CA ILE A 142 2.54 -3.84 -9.85
C ILE A 142 2.58 -2.32 -10.03
N ALA A 143 2.96 -1.83 -11.22
CA ALA A 143 3.00 -0.41 -11.53
C ALA A 143 1.61 0.25 -11.41
N GLU A 144 0.58 -0.39 -11.94
CA GLU A 144 -0.82 0.06 -11.86
C GLU A 144 -1.29 0.10 -10.40
N ARG A 145 -1.09 -0.98 -9.64
CA ARG A 145 -1.47 -1.05 -8.22
C ARG A 145 -0.79 0.03 -7.39
N LEU A 146 0.48 0.29 -7.64
CA LEU A 146 1.24 1.32 -6.95
C LEU A 146 0.92 2.74 -7.46
N GLY A 147 0.34 2.91 -8.64
CA GLY A 147 0.11 4.20 -9.28
C GLY A 147 1.44 4.84 -9.72
N HIS A 148 2.30 4.07 -10.37
CA HIS A 148 3.48 4.59 -11.04
C HIS A 148 3.10 5.15 -12.41
N GLU A 149 3.52 6.37 -12.71
CA GLU A 149 3.27 7.02 -13.99
C GLU A 149 3.89 6.24 -15.15
N LYS A 150 5.09 5.72 -14.93
CA LYS A 150 5.87 4.95 -15.88
C LYS A 150 6.22 3.59 -15.32
N ILE A 151 6.07 2.55 -16.13
CA ILE A 151 6.43 1.17 -15.76
C ILE A 151 7.92 1.06 -15.43
N GLU A 152 8.76 1.87 -16.07
CA GLU A 152 10.21 1.91 -15.84
C GLU A 152 10.54 2.19 -14.37
N THR A 153 9.70 2.92 -13.66
CA THR A 153 9.87 3.15 -12.20
C THR A 153 9.81 1.82 -11.44
N THR A 154 8.89 0.93 -11.80
CA THR A 154 8.79 -0.40 -11.21
C THR A 154 9.96 -1.28 -11.64
N LEU A 155 10.28 -1.30 -12.92
CA LEU A 155 11.38 -2.13 -13.46
C LEU A 155 12.72 -1.72 -12.88
N ASN A 156 13.07 -0.42 -12.89
CA ASN A 156 14.34 0.07 -12.36
C ASN A 156 14.52 -0.22 -10.87
N THR A 157 13.41 -0.26 -10.11
CA THR A 157 13.46 -0.51 -8.67
C THR A 157 13.50 -1.98 -8.32
N TYR A 158 12.76 -2.83 -9.06
CA TYR A 158 12.48 -4.22 -8.67
C TYR A 158 12.94 -5.26 -9.67
N SER A 159 13.54 -4.90 -10.83
CA SER A 159 13.95 -5.87 -11.85
C SER A 159 14.93 -6.94 -11.33
N HIS A 160 15.78 -6.56 -10.38
CA HIS A 160 16.75 -7.47 -9.77
C HIS A 160 16.10 -8.59 -8.92
N LEU A 161 14.82 -8.45 -8.56
CA LEU A 161 14.05 -9.46 -7.82
C LEU A 161 13.37 -10.48 -8.74
N TYR A 162 13.26 -10.19 -10.05
CA TYR A 162 12.66 -11.11 -10.99
C TYR A 162 13.66 -12.23 -11.32
N PRO A 163 13.25 -13.51 -11.22
CA PRO A 163 14.12 -14.63 -11.57
C PRO A 163 14.51 -14.59 -13.05
N ASN A 164 15.72 -15.04 -13.35
CA ASN A 164 16.12 -15.25 -14.73
C ASN A 164 15.41 -16.51 -15.28
N LYS A 165 14.48 -16.31 -16.20
CA LYS A 165 13.64 -17.36 -16.77
C LYS A 165 14.15 -17.89 -18.13
N GLN A 166 15.40 -17.61 -18.53
CA GLN A 166 15.90 -18.03 -19.84
C GLN A 166 15.93 -19.56 -20.03
N ALA A 167 16.31 -20.31 -18.99
CA ALA A 167 16.25 -21.76 -19.02
C ALA A 167 14.81 -22.29 -19.12
N GLU A 168 13.91 -21.76 -18.29
CA GLU A 168 12.47 -22.11 -18.33
C GLU A 168 11.84 -21.80 -19.70
N LEU A 169 12.23 -20.67 -20.31
CA LEU A 169 11.78 -20.31 -21.66
C LEU A 169 12.27 -21.32 -22.71
N ALA A 170 13.54 -21.73 -22.66
CA ALA A 170 14.07 -22.70 -23.58
C ALA A 170 13.38 -24.07 -23.45
N GLU A 171 13.14 -24.54 -22.23
CA GLU A 171 12.39 -25.78 -21.97
C GLU A 171 10.94 -25.71 -22.49
N LYS A 172 10.24 -24.61 -22.28
CA LYS A 172 8.87 -24.43 -22.79
C LYS A 172 8.83 -24.37 -24.33
N LEU A 173 9.80 -23.74 -24.94
CA LEU A 173 9.92 -23.73 -26.42
C LEU A 173 10.19 -25.11 -26.99
N GLU A 174 10.99 -25.94 -26.33
CA GLU A 174 11.22 -27.32 -26.73
C GLU A 174 9.95 -28.16 -26.64
N ILE A 175 9.18 -28.02 -25.54
CA ILE A 175 7.91 -28.72 -25.39
C ILE A 175 6.92 -28.29 -26.50
N ALA A 176 6.79 -27.00 -26.78
CA ALA A 176 5.93 -26.51 -27.85
C ALA A 176 6.34 -27.00 -29.25
N ASN A 177 7.63 -27.26 -29.49
CA ASN A 177 8.10 -27.80 -30.74
C ASN A 177 7.83 -29.33 -30.90
N GLY A 178 7.66 -30.03 -29.80
CA GLY A 178 7.40 -31.49 -29.79
C GLY A 178 5.94 -31.89 -29.80
N GLU A 179 4.99 -30.93 -29.77
CA GLU A 179 3.53 -31.14 -29.78
C GLU A 179 2.92 -31.12 -31.19
N GLU A 180 3.71 -31.33 -32.28
CA GLU A 180 3.19 -31.52 -33.66
C GLU A 180 3.00 -33.01 -34.01
#